data_066564a7e12506b457ba4678a41b72cb
#
_entry.id   066564a7e12506b457ba4678a41b72cb
#
_cell.length_a   1.000
_cell.length_b   1.000
_cell.length_c   1.000
_cell.angle_alpha   90.00
_cell.angle_beta   90.00
_cell.angle_gamma   90.00
#
_symmetry.space_group_name_H-M   'P 1'
#
loop_
_entity.id
_entity.type
_entity.pdbx_description
1 polymer ?
#
loop_
_entity_poly.entity_id
_entity_poly.type
_entity_poly.pdbx_seq_one_letter_code
_entity_poly.pdbx_strand_id
1 'polypeptide(L)'
;LTFKGVDAEGKDVDEQIFFKKDYERKFKSDETNLSFCKAFIQNALRDPYTNEIGKTLVFCVSQKHALKITTILNVLAEEYFPKKFQSDFAIQVTSNVTNPDPQQMTIDFKNNNLRGNSSINELYKTSKTRVCVTVGMMTTGYDCKDLLNICMFRPIFSPTEFIQMKGRGTRIFDFKERWKDTNQMPKTVDSIKSSFKLFDYFKNYQYFEEEFNYDEVLKLPPEGTGGEPPEGKNNADEVFNKNIDPIQKTEEIN
;
A
#
# COMPACT_ATOMS: atom_id res chain seq x y z
N LEU A 1 -17.61 8.41 4.11
CA LEU A 1 -17.41 7.55 5.29
C LEU A 1 -17.88 8.28 6.53
N THR A 2 -18.84 7.73 7.21
CA THR A 2 -19.38 8.25 8.46
C THR A 2 -18.66 7.56 9.60
N PHE A 3 -18.03 8.30 10.49
CA PHE A 3 -17.40 7.74 11.68
C PHE A 3 -18.22 8.12 12.90
N LYS A 4 -18.61 7.12 13.68
CA LYS A 4 -19.09 7.31 15.05
C LYS A 4 -17.86 7.20 15.96
N GLY A 5 -17.59 8.21 16.70
CA GLY A 5 -16.50 8.26 17.68
C GLY A 5 -17.00 8.75 19.01
N VAL A 6 -16.26 8.44 20.05
CA VAL A 6 -16.46 8.98 21.40
C VAL A 6 -15.30 9.92 21.66
N ASP A 7 -15.55 11.12 22.16
CA ASP A 7 -14.48 12.04 22.55
C ASP A 7 -13.75 11.58 23.82
N ALA A 8 -12.71 12.29 24.21
CA ALA A 8 -11.92 11.96 25.40
C ALA A 8 -12.73 12.01 26.70
N GLU A 9 -13.95 12.53 26.66
CA GLU A 9 -14.87 12.69 27.80
C GLU A 9 -16.03 11.67 27.76
N GLY A 10 -16.05 10.76 26.76
CA GLY A 10 -17.02 9.69 26.63
C GLY A 10 -18.37 10.12 26.03
N LYS A 11 -18.44 11.28 25.39
CA LYS A 11 -19.63 11.71 24.64
C LYS A 11 -19.56 11.25 23.19
N ASP A 12 -20.69 10.76 22.66
CA ASP A 12 -20.83 10.48 21.24
C ASP A 12 -20.54 11.76 20.44
N VAL A 13 -19.53 11.69 19.60
CA VAL A 13 -19.23 12.75 18.64
C VAL A 13 -20.18 12.58 17.48
N ASP A 14 -20.94 13.65 17.16
CA ASP A 14 -21.84 13.67 16.00
C ASP A 14 -21.15 13.15 14.74
N GLU A 15 -21.91 12.41 13.94
CA GLU A 15 -21.45 11.85 12.65
C GLU A 15 -20.72 12.92 11.82
N GLN A 16 -19.41 12.88 11.78
CA GLN A 16 -18.64 13.75 10.88
C GLN A 16 -18.47 13.07 9.52
N ILE A 17 -19.09 13.62 8.51
CA ILE A 17 -18.87 13.25 7.11
C ILE A 17 -17.53 13.83 6.68
N PHE A 18 -16.53 12.98 6.49
CA PHE A 18 -15.23 13.40 5.99
C PHE A 18 -15.18 13.29 4.47
N PHE A 19 -15.04 14.40 3.80
CA PHE A 19 -14.75 14.43 2.37
C PHE A 19 -13.25 14.15 2.12
N LYS A 20 -12.91 13.67 0.91
CA LYS A 20 -11.52 13.36 0.50
C LYS A 20 -10.52 14.49 0.85
N LYS A 21 -10.95 15.76 0.74
CA LYS A 21 -10.15 16.95 1.10
C LYS A 21 -9.89 17.08 2.60
N ASP A 22 -10.81 16.63 3.44
CA ASP A 22 -10.67 16.73 4.91
C ASP A 22 -9.70 15.69 5.45
N TYR A 23 -9.64 14.52 4.80
CA TYR A 23 -8.62 13.52 5.09
C TYR A 23 -7.21 14.05 4.86
N GLU A 24 -7.02 14.83 3.79
CA GLU A 24 -5.73 15.46 3.53
C GLU A 24 -5.30 16.45 4.61
N ARG A 25 -6.23 17.12 5.28
CA ARG A 25 -5.96 18.12 6.30
C ARG A 25 -5.79 17.57 7.72
N LYS A 26 -6.67 16.65 8.14
CA LYS A 26 -6.73 16.17 9.54
C LYS A 26 -5.79 15.01 9.84
N PHE A 27 -5.52 14.13 8.87
CA PHE A 27 -4.71 12.92 9.07
C PHE A 27 -3.25 13.03 8.59
N LYS A 28 -2.82 14.21 8.13
CA LYS A 28 -1.43 14.49 7.73
C LYS A 28 -0.59 15.12 8.83
N SER A 29 -0.94 14.94 10.11
CA SER A 29 -0.03 15.41 11.14
C SER A 29 1.28 14.64 11.05
N ASP A 30 2.39 15.33 11.29
CA ASP A 30 3.71 14.73 11.28
C ASP A 30 3.84 13.64 12.33
N GLU A 31 3.21 13.84 13.48
CA GLU A 31 3.18 12.91 14.60
C GLU A 31 2.43 11.62 14.26
N THR A 32 1.28 11.71 13.57
CA THR A 32 0.52 10.53 13.13
C THR A 32 1.33 9.72 12.13
N ASN A 33 1.92 10.36 11.12
CA ASN A 33 2.75 9.68 10.13
C ASN A 33 3.98 9.03 10.77
N LEU A 34 4.61 9.71 11.71
CA LEU A 34 5.74 9.17 12.47
C LEU A 34 5.33 7.93 13.28
N SER A 35 4.17 7.99 13.96
CA SER A 35 3.63 6.87 14.73
C SER A 35 3.33 5.67 13.86
N PHE A 36 2.73 5.87 12.68
CA PHE A 36 2.48 4.79 11.70
C PHE A 36 3.77 4.16 11.20
N CYS A 37 4.76 4.97 10.84
CA CYS A 37 6.06 4.48 10.40
C CYS A 37 6.81 3.73 11.49
N LYS A 38 6.77 4.19 12.75
CA LYS A 38 7.35 3.47 13.90
C LYS A 38 6.66 2.13 14.13
N ALA A 39 5.32 2.12 14.14
CA ALA A 39 4.54 0.89 14.30
C ALA A 39 4.86 -0.13 13.18
N PHE A 40 5.02 0.33 11.96
CA PHE A 40 5.45 -0.52 10.84
C PHE A 40 6.85 -1.09 11.08
N ILE A 41 7.88 -0.28 11.32
CA ILE A 41 9.26 -0.75 11.48
C ILE A 41 9.40 -1.77 12.62
N GLN A 42 8.70 -1.53 13.73
CA GLN A 42 8.74 -2.40 14.91
C GLN A 42 8.05 -3.74 14.69
N ASN A 43 7.00 -3.77 13.85
CA ASN A 43 6.15 -4.94 13.71
C ASN A 43 6.21 -5.61 12.33
N ALA A 44 7.00 -5.12 11.39
CA ALA A 44 7.11 -5.68 10.05
C ALA A 44 7.60 -7.12 10.07
N LEU A 45 7.02 -7.96 9.18
CA LEU A 45 7.59 -9.26 8.87
C LEU A 45 8.98 -9.10 8.26
N ARG A 46 9.86 -10.02 8.61
CA ARG A 46 11.26 -9.96 8.24
C ARG A 46 11.63 -11.09 7.27
N ASP A 47 12.63 -10.82 6.46
CA ASP A 47 13.25 -11.82 5.60
C ASP A 47 13.81 -12.97 6.45
N PRO A 48 13.49 -14.24 6.15
CA PRO A 48 13.85 -15.36 7.00
C PRO A 48 15.36 -15.64 7.09
N TYR A 49 16.13 -15.22 6.08
CA TYR A 49 17.57 -15.46 6.04
C TYR A 49 18.41 -14.29 6.55
N THR A 50 17.95 -13.06 6.35
CA THR A 50 18.74 -11.86 6.74
C THR A 50 18.21 -11.17 7.97
N ASN A 51 17.00 -11.52 8.42
CA ASN A 51 16.27 -10.83 9.48
C ASN A 51 16.07 -9.32 9.23
N GLU A 52 16.27 -8.88 8.00
CA GLU A 52 15.95 -7.52 7.57
C GLU A 52 14.44 -7.36 7.39
N ILE A 53 13.94 -6.13 7.48
CA ILE A 53 12.54 -5.85 7.15
C ILE A 53 12.25 -6.40 5.76
N GLY A 54 11.20 -7.19 5.63
CA GLY A 54 10.75 -7.79 4.38
C GLY A 54 10.32 -6.73 3.37
N LYS A 55 10.36 -7.07 2.09
CA LYS A 55 9.86 -6.17 1.05
C LYS A 55 8.47 -5.67 1.38
N THR A 56 8.26 -4.38 1.22
CA THR A 56 7.05 -3.68 1.66
C THR A 56 6.57 -2.73 0.58
N LEU A 57 5.25 -2.71 0.35
CA LEU A 57 4.58 -1.64 -0.38
C LEU A 57 3.82 -0.73 0.58
N VAL A 58 3.96 0.57 0.41
CA VAL A 58 3.22 1.59 1.16
C VAL A 58 2.39 2.41 0.20
N PHE A 59 1.07 2.41 0.39
CA PHE A 59 0.12 3.17 -0.42
C PHE A 59 -0.26 4.47 0.28
N CYS A 60 0.01 5.59 -0.37
CA CYS A 60 -0.22 6.94 0.14
C CYS A 60 -1.34 7.66 -0.60
N VAL A 61 -1.88 8.73 0.00
CA VAL A 61 -2.95 9.54 -0.57
C VAL A 61 -2.49 10.36 -1.78
N SER A 62 -1.27 10.90 -1.71
CA SER A 62 -0.73 11.83 -2.71
C SER A 62 0.78 11.70 -2.81
N GLN A 63 1.37 12.23 -3.85
CA GLN A 63 2.83 12.23 -4.06
C GLN A 63 3.57 12.99 -2.95
N LYS A 64 3.01 14.10 -2.50
CA LYS A 64 3.56 14.87 -1.37
C LYS A 64 3.54 14.04 -0.09
N HIS A 65 2.47 13.28 0.15
CA HIS A 65 2.40 12.35 1.27
C HIS A 65 3.42 11.23 1.12
N ALA A 66 3.55 10.64 -0.07
CA ALA A 66 4.53 9.60 -0.35
C ALA A 66 5.98 10.07 -0.10
N LEU A 67 6.32 11.28 -0.54
CA LEU A 67 7.63 11.87 -0.26
C LEU A 67 7.89 12.01 1.25
N LYS A 68 6.89 12.51 1.98
CA LYS A 68 6.98 12.67 3.43
C LYS A 68 7.19 11.33 4.15
N ILE A 69 6.38 10.32 3.82
CA ILE A 69 6.52 8.96 4.38
C ILE A 69 7.88 8.36 4.05
N THR A 70 8.36 8.52 2.81
CA THR A 70 9.70 8.09 2.40
C THR A 70 10.78 8.72 3.27
N THR A 71 10.69 10.03 3.50
CA THR A 71 11.65 10.75 4.36
C THR A 71 11.63 10.23 5.78
N ILE A 72 10.44 10.10 6.40
CA ILE A 72 10.29 9.59 7.77
C ILE A 72 10.85 8.18 7.89
N LEU A 73 10.55 7.29 6.93
CA LEU A 73 11.05 5.91 6.94
C LEU A 73 12.57 5.84 6.84
N ASN A 74 13.20 6.68 6.03
CA ASN A 74 14.66 6.73 5.92
C ASN A 74 15.32 7.26 7.20
N VAL A 75 14.73 8.29 7.83
CA VAL A 75 15.22 8.81 9.13
C VAL A 75 15.11 7.73 10.21
N LEU A 76 13.98 7.06 10.31
CA LEU A 76 13.79 5.96 11.26
C LEU A 76 14.71 4.77 10.95
N ALA A 77 14.93 4.46 9.68
CA ALA A 77 15.83 3.38 9.29
C ALA A 77 17.29 3.68 9.73
N GLU A 78 17.73 4.93 9.69
CA GLU A 78 19.05 5.29 10.22
C GLU A 78 19.11 5.18 11.75
N GLU A 79 18.01 5.49 12.45
CA GLU A 79 17.89 5.32 13.90
C GLU A 79 17.91 3.84 14.32
N TYR A 80 17.10 2.99 13.65
CA TYR A 80 16.95 1.57 14.01
C TYR A 80 18.06 0.66 13.44
N PHE A 81 18.68 1.06 12.32
CA PHE A 81 19.67 0.29 11.57
C PHE A 81 20.84 1.19 11.12
N PRO A 82 21.63 1.75 12.04
CA PRO A 82 22.63 2.76 11.74
C PRO A 82 23.58 2.33 10.61
N LYS A 83 23.82 3.22 9.66
CA LYS A 83 24.76 3.06 8.52
C LYS A 83 24.42 1.94 7.53
N LYS A 84 23.30 1.24 7.72
CA LYS A 84 22.98 0.06 6.90
C LYS A 84 22.43 0.44 5.53
N PHE A 85 21.47 1.37 5.47
CA PHE A 85 20.71 1.65 4.27
C PHE A 85 21.08 2.98 3.59
N GLN A 86 21.75 3.91 4.29
CA GLN A 86 22.24 5.18 3.73
C GLN A 86 21.15 5.97 2.98
N SER A 87 19.98 6.13 3.56
CA SER A 87 18.79 6.77 2.97
C SER A 87 18.16 6.03 1.78
N ASP A 88 18.54 4.78 1.52
CA ASP A 88 17.97 3.94 0.47
C ASP A 88 16.99 2.89 1.01
N PHE A 89 16.65 2.91 2.31
CA PHE A 89 15.70 1.99 2.91
C PHE A 89 14.32 2.08 2.28
N ALA A 90 13.81 3.30 2.11
CA ALA A 90 12.55 3.59 1.46
C ALA A 90 12.75 4.49 0.26
N ILE A 91 11.99 4.26 -0.81
CA ILE A 91 12.03 5.07 -2.02
C ILE A 91 10.62 5.40 -2.50
N GLN A 92 10.43 6.62 -2.98
CA GLN A 92 9.19 7.02 -3.62
C GLN A 92 9.16 6.52 -5.06
N VAL A 93 8.11 5.76 -5.42
CA VAL A 93 7.87 5.26 -6.78
C VAL A 93 6.50 5.76 -7.23
N THR A 94 6.50 6.88 -7.93
CA THR A 94 5.30 7.57 -8.42
C THR A 94 5.52 8.09 -9.82
N SER A 95 4.45 8.27 -10.60
CA SER A 95 4.52 8.66 -12.01
C SER A 95 5.23 9.99 -12.30
N ASN A 96 5.35 10.87 -11.31
CA ASN A 96 6.00 12.17 -11.48
C ASN A 96 7.51 12.16 -11.19
N VAL A 97 8.07 11.04 -10.76
CA VAL A 97 9.51 10.89 -10.66
C VAL A 97 10.06 10.57 -12.04
N THR A 98 10.85 11.46 -12.61
CA THR A 98 11.34 11.32 -13.99
C THR A 98 12.73 10.68 -14.06
N ASN A 99 13.47 10.68 -12.96
CA ASN A 99 14.80 10.10 -12.93
C ASN A 99 15.15 9.61 -11.50
N PRO A 100 15.37 8.31 -11.29
CA PRO A 100 15.27 7.23 -12.28
C PRO A 100 13.83 6.93 -12.72
N ASP A 101 13.66 6.25 -13.87
CA ASP A 101 12.36 5.86 -14.40
C ASP A 101 11.57 5.01 -13.37
N PRO A 102 10.35 5.41 -13.01
CA PRO A 102 9.56 4.67 -12.02
C PRO A 102 9.24 3.24 -12.44
N GLN A 103 9.06 2.97 -13.73
CA GLN A 103 8.81 1.62 -14.23
C GLN A 103 10.04 0.74 -14.02
N GLN A 104 11.22 1.24 -14.34
CA GLN A 104 12.46 0.51 -14.09
C GLN A 104 12.66 0.27 -12.59
N MET A 105 12.34 1.23 -11.73
CA MET A 105 12.40 1.06 -10.28
C MET A 105 11.49 -0.06 -9.78
N THR A 106 10.30 -0.23 -10.36
CA THR A 106 9.41 -1.34 -9.98
C THR A 106 10.00 -2.69 -10.37
N ILE A 107 10.64 -2.79 -11.54
CA ILE A 107 11.33 -3.98 -12.01
C ILE A 107 12.54 -4.30 -11.11
N ASP A 108 13.35 -3.31 -10.80
CA ASP A 108 14.52 -3.48 -9.94
C ASP A 108 14.13 -3.88 -8.52
N PHE A 109 13.05 -3.33 -7.98
CA PHE A 109 12.52 -3.75 -6.69
C PHE A 109 12.04 -5.20 -6.71
N LYS A 110 11.30 -5.60 -7.75
CA LYS A 110 10.88 -7.00 -7.94
C LYS A 110 12.09 -7.94 -7.98
N ASN A 111 13.14 -7.56 -8.70
CA ASN A 111 14.31 -8.38 -8.94
C ASN A 111 15.36 -8.34 -7.81
N ASN A 112 15.09 -7.67 -6.69
CA ASN A 112 16.04 -7.47 -5.59
C ASN A 112 17.34 -6.78 -6.03
N ASN A 113 17.22 -5.73 -6.85
CA ASN A 113 18.36 -5.00 -7.42
C ASN A 113 18.28 -3.48 -7.16
N LEU A 114 17.22 -3.00 -6.50
CA LEU A 114 17.03 -1.56 -6.30
C LEU A 114 18.05 -1.02 -5.28
N ARG A 115 18.89 -0.08 -5.72
CA ARG A 115 19.95 0.57 -4.92
C ARG A 115 21.03 -0.38 -4.40
N GLY A 116 21.24 -1.52 -5.06
CA GLY A 116 22.27 -2.48 -4.73
C GLY A 116 21.89 -3.45 -3.61
N ASN A 117 22.84 -4.31 -3.23
CA ASN A 117 22.63 -5.35 -2.23
C ASN A 117 22.74 -4.79 -0.80
N SER A 118 21.88 -5.22 0.12
CA SER A 118 21.91 -4.88 1.54
C SER A 118 22.59 -5.97 2.39
N SER A 119 22.67 -7.20 1.90
CA SER A 119 23.27 -8.31 2.63
C SER A 119 24.78 -8.33 2.55
N ILE A 120 25.42 -8.69 3.67
CA ILE A 120 26.86 -9.00 3.73
C ILE A 120 27.15 -10.28 2.93
N ASN A 121 26.18 -11.18 2.82
CA ASN A 121 26.31 -12.42 2.06
C ASN A 121 25.95 -12.18 0.58
N GLU A 122 26.93 -12.12 -0.29
CA GLU A 122 26.75 -11.89 -1.73
C GLU A 122 26.02 -13.05 -2.44
N LEU A 123 25.93 -14.21 -1.80
CA LEU A 123 25.23 -15.36 -2.36
C LEU A 123 23.71 -15.25 -2.21
N TYR A 124 23.21 -14.38 -1.34
CA TYR A 124 21.80 -14.15 -1.13
C TYR A 124 21.37 -12.80 -1.73
N LYS A 125 20.45 -12.85 -2.70
CA LYS A 125 19.96 -11.65 -3.38
C LYS A 125 19.03 -10.85 -2.50
N THR A 126 19.44 -9.67 -2.14
CA THR A 126 18.59 -8.67 -1.48
C THR A 126 18.87 -7.27 -2.05
N SER A 127 18.03 -6.29 -1.76
CA SER A 127 18.29 -4.90 -2.15
C SER A 127 18.32 -3.99 -0.92
N LYS A 128 19.04 -2.88 -1.00
CA LYS A 128 19.03 -1.84 0.04
C LYS A 128 17.63 -1.29 0.22
N THR A 129 16.91 -1.04 -0.88
CA THR A 129 15.53 -0.59 -0.80
C THR A 129 14.63 -1.73 -0.35
N ARG A 130 14.06 -1.58 0.84
CA ARG A 130 13.11 -2.53 1.43
C ARG A 130 11.67 -2.07 1.28
N VAL A 131 11.45 -0.76 1.09
CA VAL A 131 10.13 -0.16 1.06
C VAL A 131 9.95 0.68 -0.19
N CYS A 132 8.95 0.35 -1.01
CA CYS A 132 8.48 1.22 -2.08
C CYS A 132 7.22 1.97 -1.62
N VAL A 133 7.30 3.29 -1.66
CA VAL A 133 6.20 4.18 -1.28
C VAL A 133 5.56 4.74 -2.54
N THR A 134 4.28 4.46 -2.74
CA THR A 134 3.56 4.80 -3.97
C THR A 134 2.19 5.41 -3.69
N VAL A 135 1.57 5.95 -4.71
CA VAL A 135 0.17 6.42 -4.66
C VAL A 135 -0.75 5.42 -5.36
N GLY A 136 -0.51 5.15 -6.64
CA GLY A 136 -1.32 4.26 -7.46
C GLY A 136 -0.50 3.28 -8.31
N MET A 137 0.79 3.54 -8.51
CA MET A 137 1.67 2.57 -9.18
C MET A 137 1.77 1.29 -8.33
N MET A 138 1.99 0.16 -8.94
CA MET A 138 2.02 -1.16 -8.28
C MET A 138 0.68 -1.63 -7.71
N THR A 139 -0.43 -0.91 -7.90
CA THR A 139 -1.78 -1.36 -7.52
C THR A 139 -2.25 -2.46 -8.46
N THR A 140 -2.13 -2.23 -9.79
CA THR A 140 -2.54 -3.17 -10.83
C THR A 140 -1.33 -3.75 -11.57
N GLY A 141 -1.42 -4.98 -12.04
CA GLY A 141 -0.40 -5.61 -12.90
C GLY A 141 0.98 -5.88 -12.29
N TYR A 142 1.26 -5.40 -11.08
CA TYR A 142 2.56 -5.58 -10.43
C TYR A 142 2.64 -6.93 -9.69
N ASP A 143 3.55 -7.81 -10.09
CA ASP A 143 3.75 -9.13 -9.50
C ASP A 143 5.12 -9.23 -8.82
N CYS A 144 5.15 -9.02 -7.51
CA CYS A 144 6.31 -9.20 -6.65
C CYS A 144 5.97 -10.24 -5.58
N LYS A 145 6.37 -11.48 -5.80
CA LYS A 145 5.93 -12.63 -4.98
C LYS A 145 6.47 -12.60 -3.55
N ASP A 146 7.62 -12.02 -3.35
CA ASP A 146 8.35 -11.96 -2.10
C ASP A 146 8.01 -10.74 -1.21
N LEU A 147 6.88 -10.09 -1.47
CA LEU A 147 6.33 -9.04 -0.62
C LEU A 147 5.85 -9.63 0.72
N LEU A 148 6.40 -9.15 1.82
CA LEU A 148 6.03 -9.57 3.17
C LEU A 148 5.09 -8.59 3.88
N ASN A 149 5.11 -7.30 3.51
CA ASN A 149 4.29 -6.30 4.18
C ASN A 149 3.58 -5.40 3.18
N ILE A 150 2.37 -5.00 3.53
CA ILE A 150 1.58 -3.98 2.82
C ILE A 150 1.09 -2.97 3.83
N CYS A 151 1.32 -1.68 3.58
CA CYS A 151 0.87 -0.59 4.43
C CYS A 151 -0.13 0.28 3.67
N MET A 152 -1.33 0.40 4.21
CA MET A 152 -2.38 1.27 3.70
C MET A 152 -2.40 2.56 4.52
N PHE A 153 -1.63 3.57 4.06
CA PHE A 153 -1.52 4.88 4.70
C PHE A 153 -2.55 5.86 4.11
N ARG A 154 -3.67 5.32 3.66
CA ARG A 154 -4.80 6.07 3.14
C ARG A 154 -6.11 5.32 3.33
N PRO A 155 -7.25 6.03 3.40
CA PRO A 155 -8.54 5.39 3.22
C PRO A 155 -8.70 4.89 1.79
N ILE A 156 -9.38 3.78 1.64
CA ILE A 156 -9.73 3.18 0.35
C ILE A 156 -11.25 3.26 0.21
N PHE A 157 -11.74 3.65 -0.95
CA PHE A 157 -13.16 3.86 -1.20
C PHE A 157 -13.75 2.87 -2.21
N SER A 158 -12.91 2.03 -2.81
CA SER A 158 -13.33 1.03 -3.80
C SER A 158 -12.96 -0.38 -3.31
N PRO A 159 -13.92 -1.33 -3.30
CA PRO A 159 -13.64 -2.72 -2.96
C PRO A 159 -12.65 -3.35 -3.94
N THR A 160 -12.72 -3.01 -5.22
CA THR A 160 -11.78 -3.50 -6.23
C THR A 160 -10.35 -3.03 -5.92
N GLU A 161 -10.17 -1.77 -5.56
CA GLU A 161 -8.87 -1.21 -5.20
C GLU A 161 -8.31 -1.91 -3.94
N PHE A 162 -9.14 -2.10 -2.92
CA PHE A 162 -8.76 -2.82 -1.70
C PHE A 162 -8.27 -4.24 -2.00
N ILE A 163 -9.07 -5.01 -2.79
CA ILE A 163 -8.73 -6.38 -3.17
C ILE A 163 -7.43 -6.41 -3.96
N GLN A 164 -7.22 -5.48 -4.89
CA GLN A 164 -6.00 -5.40 -5.69
C GLN A 164 -4.77 -5.11 -4.84
N MET A 165 -4.85 -4.17 -3.92
CA MET A 165 -3.74 -3.84 -3.01
C MET A 165 -3.42 -5.01 -2.07
N LYS A 166 -4.42 -5.56 -1.38
CA LYS A 166 -4.28 -6.71 -0.49
C LYS A 166 -3.72 -7.92 -1.24
N GLY A 167 -4.22 -8.16 -2.46
CA GLY A 167 -3.81 -9.28 -3.31
C GLY A 167 -2.32 -9.26 -3.70
N ARG A 168 -1.62 -8.14 -3.56
CA ARG A 168 -0.16 -8.10 -3.80
C ARG A 168 0.60 -8.92 -2.75
N GLY A 169 0.09 -9.03 -1.53
CA GLY A 169 0.70 -9.80 -0.44
C GLY A 169 0.43 -11.29 -0.48
N THR A 170 -0.60 -11.76 -1.17
CA THR A 170 -1.10 -13.14 -1.06
C THR A 170 -0.26 -14.18 -1.83
N ARG A 171 0.71 -13.76 -2.62
CA ARG A 171 1.55 -14.67 -3.42
C ARG A 171 2.42 -15.54 -2.53
N ILE A 172 2.45 -16.85 -2.83
CA ILE A 172 3.38 -17.79 -2.20
C ILE A 172 4.76 -17.60 -2.83
N PHE A 173 5.80 -17.71 -2.03
CA PHE A 173 7.18 -17.60 -2.48
C PHE A 173 8.10 -18.43 -1.59
N ASP A 174 9.08 -19.10 -2.18
CA ASP A 174 10.16 -19.76 -1.45
C ASP A 174 11.42 -18.88 -1.49
N PHE A 175 11.81 -18.38 -0.34
CA PHE A 175 13.00 -17.52 -0.21
C PHE A 175 14.32 -18.21 -0.58
N LYS A 176 14.31 -19.54 -0.76
CA LYS A 176 15.44 -20.29 -1.33
C LYS A 176 15.78 -19.82 -2.75
N GLU A 177 14.80 -19.37 -3.50
CA GLU A 177 15.00 -18.85 -4.87
C GLU A 177 15.93 -17.62 -4.93
N ARG A 178 16.18 -16.94 -3.79
CA ARG A 178 17.11 -15.83 -3.72
C ARG A 178 18.57 -16.23 -3.55
N TRP A 179 18.84 -17.49 -3.24
CA TRP A 179 20.20 -17.99 -3.12
C TRP A 179 20.80 -18.29 -4.50
N LYS A 180 22.00 -17.77 -4.74
CA LYS A 180 22.77 -18.07 -5.97
C LYS A 180 23.33 -19.48 -5.96
N ASP A 181 23.63 -20.00 -4.77
CA ASP A 181 24.11 -21.36 -4.54
C ASP A 181 23.35 -21.96 -3.34
N THR A 182 22.50 -22.93 -3.65
CA THR A 182 21.66 -23.62 -2.66
C THR A 182 22.45 -24.54 -1.73
N ASN A 183 23.69 -24.94 -2.10
CA ASN A 183 24.54 -25.76 -1.23
C ASN A 183 25.07 -25.00 -0.01
N GLN A 184 25.15 -23.67 -0.10
CA GLN A 184 25.60 -22.79 0.97
C GLN A 184 24.46 -22.21 1.81
N MET A 185 23.24 -22.62 1.54
CA MET A 185 22.05 -22.17 2.24
C MET A 185 21.94 -22.80 3.64
N PRO A 186 21.59 -22.03 4.69
CA PRO A 186 21.25 -22.57 6.00
C PRO A 186 20.03 -23.51 5.91
N LYS A 187 20.20 -24.76 6.34
CA LYS A 187 19.16 -25.82 6.22
C LYS A 187 18.01 -25.70 7.23
N THR A 188 18.18 -24.89 8.27
CA THR A 188 17.26 -24.80 9.42
C THR A 188 16.21 -23.69 9.32
N VAL A 189 16.15 -22.96 8.21
CA VAL A 189 15.26 -21.84 8.04
C VAL A 189 13.98 -22.27 7.33
N ASP A 190 12.83 -21.95 7.91
CA ASP A 190 11.56 -22.01 7.17
C ASP A 190 11.56 -20.91 6.11
N SER A 191 11.71 -21.33 4.88
CA SER A 191 11.91 -20.43 3.73
C SER A 191 10.64 -20.10 2.98
N ILE A 192 9.53 -20.77 3.31
CA ILE A 192 8.29 -20.60 2.56
C ILE A 192 7.50 -19.43 3.12
N LYS A 193 7.22 -18.45 2.29
CA LYS A 193 6.26 -17.40 2.60
C LYS A 193 4.85 -17.97 2.62
N SER A 194 4.28 -18.16 3.78
CA SER A 194 2.90 -18.64 3.99
C SER A 194 1.91 -17.50 4.27
N SER A 195 2.40 -16.31 4.61
CA SER A 195 1.58 -15.16 4.98
C SER A 195 2.24 -13.84 4.62
N PHE A 196 1.48 -12.77 4.74
CA PHE A 196 1.97 -11.38 4.69
C PHE A 196 1.32 -10.58 5.81
N LYS A 197 1.89 -9.44 6.14
CA LYS A 197 1.32 -8.53 7.15
C LYS A 197 0.72 -7.31 6.50
N LEU A 198 -0.53 -7.04 6.84
CA LEU A 198 -1.26 -5.85 6.43
C LEU A 198 -1.25 -4.83 7.58
N PHE A 199 -0.74 -3.64 7.32
CA PHE A 199 -0.81 -2.49 8.20
C PHE A 199 -1.90 -1.56 7.68
N ASP A 200 -3.02 -1.56 8.34
CA ASP A 200 -4.19 -0.75 7.98
C ASP A 200 -4.53 0.22 9.11
N TYR A 201 -4.29 1.49 8.87
CA TYR A 201 -4.51 2.55 9.85
C TYR A 201 -5.85 3.28 9.67
N PHE A 202 -6.66 2.87 8.68
CA PHE A 202 -7.90 3.52 8.31
C PHE A 202 -9.11 2.58 8.36
N LYS A 203 -8.97 1.42 8.99
CA LYS A 203 -10.01 0.40 9.09
C LYS A 203 -10.55 -0.08 7.72
N ASN A 204 -9.76 0.01 6.66
CA ASN A 204 -10.16 -0.47 5.33
C ASN A 204 -10.49 -1.96 5.37
N TYR A 205 -9.68 -2.76 6.09
CA TYR A 205 -9.89 -4.20 6.23
C TYR A 205 -11.22 -4.49 6.92
N GLN A 206 -11.48 -3.85 8.08
CA GLN A 206 -12.72 -4.03 8.81
C GLN A 206 -13.93 -3.70 7.92
N TYR A 207 -13.89 -2.57 7.23
CA TYR A 207 -14.98 -2.17 6.35
C TYR A 207 -15.20 -3.15 5.20
N PHE A 208 -14.18 -3.50 4.43
CA PHE A 208 -14.34 -4.31 3.21
C PHE A 208 -14.47 -5.81 3.45
N GLU A 209 -13.99 -6.35 4.56
CA GLU A 209 -14.09 -7.78 4.87
C GLU A 209 -15.26 -8.13 5.79
N GLU A 210 -15.71 -7.19 6.60
CA GLU A 210 -16.73 -7.44 7.63
C GLU A 210 -18.05 -6.70 7.38
N GLU A 211 -17.99 -5.46 6.86
CA GLU A 211 -19.16 -4.58 6.76
C GLU A 211 -19.68 -4.43 5.32
N PHE A 212 -18.82 -4.56 4.30
CA PHE A 212 -19.18 -4.31 2.91
C PHE A 212 -19.97 -5.47 2.30
N ASN A 213 -21.18 -5.18 1.82
CA ASN A 213 -22.02 -6.17 1.16
C ASN A 213 -21.70 -6.27 -0.34
N TYR A 214 -20.88 -7.24 -0.73
CA TYR A 214 -20.53 -7.50 -2.13
C TYR A 214 -21.72 -7.96 -2.97
N ASP A 215 -22.70 -8.63 -2.39
CA ASP A 215 -23.88 -9.15 -3.10
C ASP A 215 -24.85 -8.04 -3.49
N GLU A 216 -24.90 -6.97 -2.72
CA GLU A 216 -25.75 -5.82 -3.01
C GLU A 216 -25.27 -5.03 -4.24
N VAL A 217 -23.98 -4.95 -4.45
CA VAL A 217 -23.36 -4.31 -5.64
C VAL A 217 -23.55 -5.13 -6.90
N LEU A 218 -23.75 -6.45 -6.77
CA LEU A 218 -23.95 -7.38 -7.90
C LEU A 218 -25.41 -7.56 -8.29
N LYS A 219 -26.36 -6.97 -7.57
CA LYS A 219 -27.76 -6.97 -8.01
C LYS A 219 -27.88 -6.10 -9.26
N LEU A 220 -27.92 -6.76 -10.41
CA LEU A 220 -28.35 -6.11 -11.64
C LEU A 220 -29.73 -5.51 -11.43
N PRO A 221 -30.01 -4.32 -11.96
CA PRO A 221 -31.38 -3.81 -12.00
C PRO A 221 -32.26 -4.88 -12.61
N PRO A 222 -33.46 -5.12 -12.11
CA PRO A 222 -34.37 -6.09 -12.73
C PRO A 222 -34.54 -5.72 -14.19
N GLU A 223 -34.36 -6.69 -15.11
CA GLU A 223 -34.59 -6.50 -16.54
C GLU A 223 -35.96 -5.88 -16.70
N GLY A 224 -35.99 -4.65 -17.22
CA GLY A 224 -37.16 -3.82 -17.21
C GLY A 224 -38.26 -4.37 -18.09
N THR A 225 -39.40 -4.57 -17.53
CA THR A 225 -40.69 -4.33 -18.23
C THR A 225 -40.66 -2.88 -18.71
N GLY A 226 -40.70 -2.66 -20.04
CA GLY A 226 -40.62 -1.36 -20.66
C GLY A 226 -41.68 -0.38 -20.14
N GLY A 227 -41.25 0.44 -19.22
CA GLY A 227 -41.96 1.57 -18.66
C GLY A 227 -40.94 2.71 -18.60
N GLU A 228 -41.40 3.92 -19.00
CA GLU A 228 -40.59 5.13 -18.95
C GLU A 228 -39.86 5.28 -17.60
N PRO A 229 -38.60 5.73 -17.58
CA PRO A 229 -37.87 5.88 -16.33
C PRO A 229 -38.57 6.91 -15.45
N PRO A 230 -38.78 6.63 -14.16
CA PRO A 230 -39.26 7.65 -13.25
C PRO A 230 -38.23 8.76 -13.18
N GLU A 231 -38.67 10.00 -13.27
CA GLU A 231 -37.87 11.20 -12.99
C GLU A 231 -37.50 11.19 -11.49
N GLY A 232 -36.51 10.39 -11.13
CA GLY A 232 -35.94 10.33 -9.82
C GLY A 232 -34.43 10.27 -9.95
N LYS A 233 -33.75 11.23 -9.37
CA LYS A 233 -32.29 11.42 -9.38
C LYS A 233 -31.58 10.10 -9.16
N ASN A 234 -30.99 9.56 -10.22
CA ASN A 234 -30.14 8.37 -10.17
C ASN A 234 -28.79 8.70 -9.47
N ASN A 235 -28.71 8.45 -8.18
CA ASN A 235 -27.46 8.53 -7.43
C ASN A 235 -26.40 7.53 -7.93
N ALA A 236 -26.77 6.53 -8.73
CA ALA A 236 -25.84 5.54 -9.29
C ALA A 236 -24.91 6.16 -10.35
N ASP A 237 -25.43 7.02 -11.22
CA ASP A 237 -24.61 7.68 -12.24
C ASP A 237 -23.65 8.73 -11.66
N GLU A 238 -24.04 9.37 -10.55
CA GLU A 238 -23.12 10.25 -9.82
C GLU A 238 -21.97 9.50 -9.12
N VAL A 239 -22.18 8.28 -8.68
CA VAL A 239 -21.14 7.45 -8.06
C VAL A 239 -20.18 6.93 -9.13
N PHE A 240 -20.67 6.50 -10.30
CA PHE A 240 -19.83 6.05 -11.42
C PHE A 240 -19.02 7.19 -12.04
N ASN A 241 -19.63 8.37 -12.22
CA ASN A 241 -18.92 9.53 -12.77
C ASN A 241 -17.92 10.19 -11.82
N LYS A 242 -17.99 9.91 -10.50
CA LYS A 242 -16.98 10.37 -9.54
C LYS A 242 -15.73 9.49 -9.49
N ASN A 243 -15.77 8.32 -10.09
CA ASN A 243 -14.64 7.37 -10.15
C ASN A 243 -13.90 7.39 -11.51
N ILE A 244 -14.13 8.39 -12.37
CA ILE A 244 -13.34 8.57 -13.57
C ILE A 244 -11.90 8.89 -13.13
N ASP A 245 -10.98 8.04 -13.54
CA ASP A 245 -9.55 8.16 -13.35
C ASP A 245 -9.09 9.58 -13.74
N PRO A 246 -8.38 10.32 -12.86
CA PRO A 246 -7.88 11.66 -13.18
C PRO A 246 -6.97 11.72 -14.42
N ILE A 247 -6.48 10.58 -14.89
CA ILE A 247 -5.66 10.47 -16.10
C ILE A 247 -6.48 10.73 -17.38
N GLN A 248 -7.79 10.44 -17.41
CA GLN A 248 -8.63 10.70 -18.59
C GLN A 248 -9.05 12.16 -18.77
N LYS A 249 -8.86 13.00 -17.74
CA LYS A 249 -9.18 14.45 -17.84
C LYS A 249 -8.07 15.33 -18.39
N THR A 250 -6.88 14.78 -18.65
CA THR A 250 -5.73 15.56 -19.15
C THR A 250 -5.64 15.60 -20.69
N GLU A 251 -6.48 14.86 -21.42
CA GLU A 251 -6.45 14.85 -22.89
C GLU A 251 -7.44 15.82 -23.55
N GLU A 252 -8.27 16.55 -22.80
CA GLU A 252 -9.25 17.50 -23.34
C GLU A 252 -8.90 19.00 -23.14
N ILE A 253 -7.63 19.32 -22.90
CA ILE A 253 -7.18 20.72 -22.89
C ILE A 253 -6.13 20.90 -23.98
N ASN A 254 -6.63 21.15 -25.20
CA ASN A 254 -5.99 21.92 -26.26
C ASN A 254 -7.01 22.88 -26.84
#